data_c857ee96cefef4a7390199b03380f142
#
_entry.id   c857ee96cefef4a7390199b03380f142
#
_cell.length_a   1.000
_cell.length_b   1.000
_cell.length_c   1.000
_cell.angle_alpha   90.00
_cell.angle_beta   90.00
_cell.angle_gamma   90.00
#
_symmetry.space_group_name_H-M   'P 1'
#
loop_
_entity.id
_entity.type
_entity.pdbx_description
1 polymer ?
#
loop_
_entity_poly.entity_id
_entity_poly.type
_entity_poly.pdbx_seq_one_letter_code
_entity_poly.pdbx_strand_id
1 'polypeptide(L)'
;MNSPEPADSRRLDRRSAIKWMLAATASVALMERAGMAAEGAPTVGVGYGTDPDLVKIYKPGDVWALTFTGPQRRTATALCDTIIPADDKSPAASKVGVPDFIDEWISAPYPGHTDDKRTVLEGLAWIDAESQKRFGNNFADLVLKQKNAICDDICAFGKAKPEFKKAAGFFRKFRDLTAGGFYSTPEGMKDIGYVGNVPTVNFAGPTPEALKHLGLA
;
A
#
# COMPACT_ATOMS: atom_id res chain seq x y z
N MET A 1 52.69 -0.56 -25.95
CA MET A 1 51.54 -0.92 -25.14
C MET A 1 51.16 0.31 -24.32
N ASN A 2 50.27 1.17 -24.88
CA ASN A 2 49.82 2.39 -24.21
C ASN A 2 48.53 2.08 -23.48
N SER A 3 48.55 2.23 -22.16
CA SER A 3 47.35 2.20 -21.33
C SER A 3 46.55 3.48 -21.53
N PRO A 4 45.21 3.44 -21.63
CA PRO A 4 44.40 4.66 -21.70
C PRO A 4 44.33 5.34 -20.33
N GLU A 5 44.54 6.68 -20.35
CA GLU A 5 44.34 7.57 -19.20
C GLU A 5 42.89 7.53 -18.72
N PRO A 6 42.66 7.65 -17.42
CA PRO A 6 41.31 7.72 -16.86
C PRO A 6 40.65 9.07 -17.22
N ALA A 7 39.39 9.02 -17.67
CA ALA A 7 38.58 10.17 -18.01
C ALA A 7 38.47 11.12 -16.82
N ASP A 8 38.87 12.38 -17.05
CA ASP A 8 38.77 13.51 -16.15
C ASP A 8 37.32 13.73 -15.71
N SER A 9 37.02 13.44 -14.45
CA SER A 9 35.72 13.77 -13.83
C SER A 9 35.66 15.29 -13.63
N ARG A 10 35.14 16.00 -14.62
CA ARG A 10 34.90 17.44 -14.53
C ARG A 10 33.98 17.74 -13.36
N ARG A 11 34.56 18.09 -12.22
CA ARG A 11 33.81 18.67 -11.10
C ARG A 11 33.19 19.97 -11.57
N LEU A 12 31.87 20.02 -11.69
CA LEU A 12 31.13 21.24 -11.93
C LEU A 12 31.44 22.22 -10.78
N ASP A 13 32.06 23.34 -11.07
CA ASP A 13 32.26 24.38 -10.08
C ASP A 13 30.91 25.07 -9.74
N ARG A 14 30.82 25.68 -8.56
CA ARG A 14 29.58 26.34 -8.10
C ARG A 14 29.11 27.44 -9.04
N ARG A 15 30.01 28.15 -9.70
CA ARG A 15 29.67 29.20 -10.66
C ARG A 15 29.03 28.62 -11.93
N SER A 16 29.55 27.52 -12.42
CA SER A 16 28.99 26.81 -13.58
C SER A 16 27.61 26.24 -13.25
N ALA A 17 27.41 25.65 -12.05
CA ALA A 17 26.10 25.19 -11.60
C ALA A 17 25.06 26.31 -11.54
N ILE A 18 25.41 27.49 -11.00
CA ILE A 18 24.52 28.65 -10.93
C ILE A 18 24.20 29.18 -12.35
N LYS A 19 25.17 29.23 -13.27
CA LYS A 19 24.92 29.63 -14.68
C LYS A 19 23.96 28.66 -15.36
N TRP A 20 24.07 27.35 -15.11
CA TRP A 20 23.16 26.34 -15.66
C TRP A 20 21.75 26.47 -15.08
N MET A 21 21.62 26.76 -13.78
CA MET A 21 20.31 27.03 -13.17
C MET A 21 19.65 28.28 -13.74
N LEU A 22 20.39 29.37 -13.91
CA LEU A 22 19.89 30.61 -14.53
C LEU A 22 19.53 30.41 -16.01
N ALA A 23 20.28 29.62 -16.75
CA ALA A 23 19.96 29.29 -18.13
C ALA A 23 18.68 28.43 -18.24
N ALA A 24 18.49 27.48 -17.33
CA ALA A 24 17.28 26.65 -17.26
C ALA A 24 16.02 27.47 -16.96
N THR A 25 16.09 28.42 -16.03
CA THR A 25 14.95 29.31 -15.72
C THR A 25 14.63 30.26 -16.86
N ALA A 26 15.64 30.77 -17.58
CA ALA A 26 15.43 31.61 -18.74
C ALA A 26 14.79 30.86 -19.93
N SER A 27 15.11 29.57 -20.10
CA SER A 27 14.51 28.73 -21.16
C SER A 27 13.03 28.43 -20.91
N VAL A 28 12.62 28.27 -19.66
CA VAL A 28 11.20 28.07 -19.29
C VAL A 28 10.38 29.33 -19.63
N ALA A 29 10.88 30.52 -19.26
CA ALA A 29 10.22 31.79 -19.57
C ALA A 29 10.14 32.08 -21.07
N LEU A 30 11.11 31.61 -21.87
CA LEU A 30 11.06 31.75 -23.34
C LEU A 30 10.06 30.76 -23.97
N MET A 31 9.90 29.57 -23.41
CA MET A 31 8.92 28.58 -23.87
C MET A 31 7.47 29.08 -23.63
N GLU A 32 7.21 29.71 -22.50
CA GLU A 32 5.91 30.35 -22.23
C GLU A 32 5.58 31.51 -23.21
N ARG A 33 6.59 32.28 -23.60
CA ARG A 33 6.40 33.37 -24.55
C ARG A 33 6.27 32.92 -26.01
N ALA A 34 6.78 31.78 -26.36
CA ALA A 34 6.73 31.25 -27.73
C ALA A 34 5.41 30.55 -28.08
N GLY A 35 4.43 30.53 -27.17
CA GLY A 35 3.15 29.84 -27.42
C GLY A 35 3.29 28.35 -27.67
N MET A 36 4.43 27.76 -27.33
CA MET A 36 4.62 26.33 -27.28
C MET A 36 3.97 25.83 -25.97
N ALA A 37 2.63 25.90 -25.93
CA ALA A 37 1.91 24.99 -25.05
C ALA A 37 2.49 23.61 -25.33
N ALA A 38 3.05 22.97 -24.31
CA ALA A 38 3.53 21.59 -24.43
C ALA A 38 2.34 20.73 -24.91
N GLU A 39 2.28 20.50 -26.20
CA GLU A 39 1.51 19.38 -26.75
C GLU A 39 2.14 18.13 -26.13
N GLY A 40 1.51 17.64 -25.07
CA GLY A 40 1.98 16.46 -24.35
C GLY A 40 2.06 16.64 -22.83
N ALA A 41 1.33 17.59 -22.22
CA ALA A 41 0.90 17.33 -20.86
C ALA A 41 0.25 15.96 -20.87
N PRO A 42 0.68 15.00 -20.00
CA PRO A 42 0.08 13.68 -20.00
C PRO A 42 -1.41 13.90 -19.85
N THR A 43 -2.17 13.54 -20.91
CA THR A 43 -3.62 13.49 -20.81
C THR A 43 -3.87 12.59 -19.63
N VAL A 44 -4.42 13.16 -18.55
CA VAL A 44 -4.84 12.40 -17.38
C VAL A 44 -5.69 11.27 -17.93
N GLY A 45 -5.16 10.04 -17.90
CA GLY A 45 -5.82 8.88 -18.48
C GLY A 45 -7.21 8.79 -17.87
N VAL A 46 -8.20 8.43 -18.67
CA VAL A 46 -9.56 8.15 -18.18
C VAL A 46 -9.41 7.18 -17.02
N GLY A 47 -9.72 7.63 -15.80
CA GLY A 47 -9.63 6.80 -14.61
C GLY A 47 -8.66 7.25 -13.51
N TYR A 48 -7.86 8.29 -13.72
CA TYR A 48 -7.10 8.91 -12.63
C TYR A 48 -7.98 9.92 -11.91
N GLY A 49 -7.85 10.00 -10.57
CA GLY A 49 -8.53 11.00 -9.77
C GLY A 49 -8.30 12.41 -10.34
N THR A 50 -9.36 13.19 -10.47
CA THR A 50 -9.34 14.50 -11.10
C THR A 50 -9.23 15.64 -10.10
N ASP A 51 -9.24 15.36 -8.80
CA ASP A 51 -9.17 16.39 -7.77
C ASP A 51 -7.71 16.63 -7.34
N PRO A 52 -7.13 17.80 -7.67
CA PRO A 52 -5.77 18.16 -7.29
C PRO A 52 -5.64 18.65 -5.85
N ASP A 53 -6.73 18.75 -5.08
CA ASP A 53 -6.70 19.27 -3.73
C ASP A 53 -6.22 18.21 -2.73
N LEU A 54 -4.90 18.20 -2.50
CA LEU A 54 -4.23 17.27 -1.57
C LEU A 54 -4.52 17.56 -0.08
N VAL A 55 -5.20 18.67 0.25
CA VAL A 55 -5.58 19.04 1.62
C VAL A 55 -7.01 18.58 1.94
N LYS A 56 -7.81 18.26 0.93
CA LYS A 56 -9.18 17.82 1.10
C LYS A 56 -9.22 16.40 1.63
N ILE A 57 -10.03 16.18 2.65
CA ILE A 57 -10.30 14.85 3.17
C ILE A 57 -11.51 14.29 2.43
N TYR A 58 -11.30 13.19 1.72
CA TYR A 58 -12.35 12.47 1.00
C TYR A 58 -12.94 11.37 1.86
N LYS A 59 -14.23 11.13 1.69
CA LYS A 59 -14.89 9.94 2.24
C LYS A 59 -14.84 8.80 1.21
N PRO A 60 -14.86 7.55 1.65
CA PRO A 60 -14.97 6.41 0.75
C PRO A 60 -16.13 6.57 -0.24
N GLY A 61 -15.87 6.44 -1.54
CA GLY A 61 -16.84 6.61 -2.60
C GLY A 61 -17.01 8.03 -3.16
N ASP A 62 -16.33 9.03 -2.62
CA ASP A 62 -16.43 10.42 -3.12
C ASP A 62 -15.78 10.60 -4.50
N VAL A 63 -14.73 9.83 -4.81
CA VAL A 63 -13.95 9.97 -6.04
C VAL A 63 -14.41 8.97 -7.12
N TRP A 64 -14.70 7.73 -6.71
CA TRP A 64 -15.25 6.68 -7.57
C TRP A 64 -16.17 5.76 -6.79
N ALA A 65 -17.09 5.09 -7.52
CA ALA A 65 -18.04 4.17 -6.89
C ALA A 65 -17.33 2.96 -6.29
N LEU A 66 -17.68 2.63 -5.06
CA LEU A 66 -17.15 1.47 -4.35
C LEU A 66 -17.63 0.15 -4.97
N THR A 67 -16.85 -0.89 -4.82
CA THR A 67 -17.07 -2.20 -5.46
C THR A 67 -17.78 -3.21 -4.56
N PHE A 68 -17.51 -3.20 -3.24
CA PHE A 68 -18.05 -4.21 -2.34
C PHE A 68 -19.57 -4.13 -2.21
N THR A 69 -20.23 -5.26 -2.40
CA THR A 69 -21.60 -5.47 -1.93
C THR A 69 -21.65 -5.57 -0.40
N GLY A 70 -22.82 -5.43 0.19
CA GLY A 70 -22.98 -5.57 1.65
C GLY A 70 -22.43 -6.89 2.22
N PRO A 71 -22.73 -8.06 1.63
CA PRO A 71 -22.11 -9.34 2.04
C PRO A 71 -20.59 -9.35 1.92
N GLN A 72 -20.03 -8.93 0.77
CA GLN A 72 -18.58 -8.86 0.54
C GLN A 72 -17.88 -7.96 1.57
N ARG A 73 -18.49 -6.80 1.87
CA ARG A 73 -17.98 -5.89 2.90
C ARG A 73 -17.94 -6.54 4.29
N ARG A 74 -18.97 -7.31 4.67
CA ARG A 74 -18.97 -8.03 5.96
C ARG A 74 -17.87 -9.06 6.01
N THR A 75 -17.68 -9.85 4.96
CA THR A 75 -16.61 -10.85 4.88
C THR A 75 -15.23 -10.20 4.89
N ALA A 76 -15.02 -9.12 4.13
CA ALA A 76 -13.77 -8.34 4.13
C ALA A 76 -13.46 -7.77 5.52
N THR A 77 -14.47 -7.19 6.21
CA THR A 77 -14.34 -6.68 7.58
C THR A 77 -13.90 -7.76 8.55
N ALA A 78 -14.56 -8.92 8.52
CA ALA A 78 -14.22 -10.04 9.38
C ALA A 78 -12.82 -10.61 9.09
N LEU A 79 -12.39 -10.61 7.84
CA LEU A 79 -11.06 -11.06 7.45
C LEU A 79 -9.98 -10.05 7.88
N CYS A 80 -10.22 -8.74 7.74
CA CYS A 80 -9.34 -7.69 8.26
C CYS A 80 -9.09 -7.87 9.76
N ASP A 81 -10.16 -8.09 10.55
CA ASP A 81 -10.07 -8.27 12.00
C ASP A 81 -9.47 -9.63 12.41
N THR A 82 -9.52 -10.62 11.52
CA THR A 82 -8.81 -11.89 11.74
C THR A 82 -7.30 -11.74 11.51
N ILE A 83 -6.90 -10.87 10.55
CA ILE A 83 -5.48 -10.61 10.22
C ILE A 83 -4.84 -9.67 11.24
N ILE A 84 -5.53 -8.58 11.60
CA ILE A 84 -5.09 -7.61 12.61
C ILE A 84 -6.22 -7.42 13.61
N PRO A 85 -6.31 -8.28 14.63
CA PRO A 85 -7.31 -8.16 15.68
C PRO A 85 -6.95 -7.01 16.63
N ALA A 86 -7.92 -6.56 17.42
CA ALA A 86 -7.63 -5.66 18.53
C ALA A 86 -6.78 -6.36 19.60
N ASP A 87 -5.88 -5.61 20.18
CA ASP A 87 -5.10 -6.00 21.37
C ASP A 87 -5.05 -4.85 22.40
N ASP A 88 -4.17 -4.96 23.41
CA ASP A 88 -4.04 -3.95 24.47
C ASP A 88 -3.42 -2.63 23.98
N LYS A 89 -2.84 -2.60 22.78
CA LYS A 89 -2.10 -1.45 22.23
C LYS A 89 -2.83 -0.79 21.08
N SER A 90 -3.52 -1.57 20.26
CA SER A 90 -4.13 -1.09 19.02
C SER A 90 -5.54 -1.66 18.79
N PRO A 91 -6.42 -0.90 18.10
CA PRO A 91 -7.74 -1.37 17.72
C PRO A 91 -7.65 -2.40 16.59
N ALA A 92 -8.74 -3.15 16.38
CA ALA A 92 -8.86 -4.02 15.21
C ALA A 92 -8.82 -3.22 13.89
N ALA A 93 -8.35 -3.84 12.81
CA ALA A 93 -8.22 -3.21 11.50
C ALA A 93 -9.51 -2.55 10.99
N SER A 94 -10.67 -3.16 11.26
CA SER A 94 -11.96 -2.58 10.86
C SER A 94 -12.29 -1.26 11.54
N LYS A 95 -11.75 -1.02 12.74
CA LYS A 95 -12.03 0.18 13.54
C LYS A 95 -11.31 1.43 13.05
N VAL A 96 -10.26 1.24 12.25
CA VAL A 96 -9.47 2.33 11.65
C VAL A 96 -9.70 2.47 10.15
N GLY A 97 -10.80 1.90 9.62
CA GLY A 97 -11.22 2.10 8.23
C GLY A 97 -10.52 1.22 7.19
N VAL A 98 -9.81 0.17 7.60
CA VAL A 98 -9.10 -0.72 6.64
C VAL A 98 -10.04 -1.37 5.60
N PRO A 99 -11.26 -1.83 5.94
CA PRO A 99 -12.17 -2.33 4.91
C PRO A 99 -12.56 -1.28 3.86
N ASP A 100 -12.66 0.00 4.26
CA ASP A 100 -12.92 1.11 3.34
C ASP A 100 -11.72 1.36 2.44
N PHE A 101 -10.52 1.36 3.01
CA PHE A 101 -9.28 1.47 2.24
C PHE A 101 -9.16 0.37 1.16
N ILE A 102 -9.47 -0.89 1.52
CA ILE A 102 -9.41 -2.00 0.55
C ILE A 102 -10.44 -1.83 -0.55
N ASP A 103 -11.67 -1.41 -0.21
CA ASP A 103 -12.74 -1.16 -1.19
C ASP A 103 -12.34 -0.02 -2.13
N GLU A 104 -11.83 1.11 -1.61
CA GLU A 104 -11.28 2.21 -2.41
C GLU A 104 -10.16 1.74 -3.32
N TRP A 105 -9.19 0.97 -2.80
CA TRP A 105 -8.08 0.44 -3.57
C TRP A 105 -8.52 -0.37 -4.79
N ILE A 106 -9.41 -1.33 -4.59
CA ILE A 106 -9.87 -2.20 -5.68
C ILE A 106 -10.89 -1.52 -6.60
N SER A 107 -11.46 -0.38 -6.20
CA SER A 107 -12.41 0.42 -6.99
C SER A 107 -11.70 1.46 -7.83
N ALA A 108 -10.47 1.83 -7.47
CA ALA A 108 -9.69 2.81 -8.17
C ALA A 108 -9.44 2.40 -9.63
N PRO A 109 -9.67 3.29 -10.60
CA PRO A 109 -9.61 2.96 -12.03
C PRO A 109 -8.17 2.95 -12.57
N TYR A 110 -7.21 2.47 -11.77
CA TYR A 110 -5.82 2.34 -12.19
C TYR A 110 -5.56 0.96 -12.81
N PRO A 111 -4.76 0.88 -13.88
CA PRO A 111 -4.51 -0.40 -14.58
C PRO A 111 -4.03 -1.53 -13.65
N GLY A 112 -3.15 -1.23 -12.69
CA GLY A 112 -2.62 -2.22 -11.73
C GLY A 112 -3.66 -2.73 -10.73
N HIS A 113 -4.76 -2.02 -10.52
CA HIS A 113 -5.79 -2.39 -9.54
C HIS A 113 -6.83 -3.38 -10.08
N THR A 114 -6.93 -3.55 -11.40
CA THR A 114 -7.86 -4.50 -12.02
C THR A 114 -7.61 -5.95 -11.59
N ASP A 115 -6.35 -6.36 -11.53
CA ASP A 115 -5.98 -7.71 -11.09
C ASP A 115 -6.18 -7.88 -9.59
N ASP A 116 -5.91 -6.85 -8.80
CA ASP A 116 -6.18 -6.83 -7.36
C ASP A 116 -7.68 -6.96 -7.09
N LYS A 117 -8.52 -6.20 -7.81
CA LYS A 117 -9.99 -6.31 -7.74
C LYS A 117 -10.46 -7.73 -7.98
N ARG A 118 -10.03 -8.34 -9.10
CA ARG A 118 -10.39 -9.71 -9.42
C ARG A 118 -9.96 -10.68 -8.32
N THR A 119 -8.71 -10.58 -7.87
CA THR A 119 -8.14 -11.45 -6.84
C THR A 119 -8.90 -11.34 -5.53
N VAL A 120 -9.24 -10.12 -5.10
CA VAL A 120 -9.97 -9.88 -3.84
C VAL A 120 -11.39 -10.41 -3.94
N LEU A 121 -12.13 -10.09 -5.01
CA LEU A 121 -13.53 -10.52 -5.16
C LEU A 121 -13.67 -12.05 -5.26
N GLU A 122 -12.83 -12.69 -6.08
CA GLU A 122 -12.81 -14.16 -6.19
C GLU A 122 -12.40 -14.81 -4.87
N GLY A 123 -11.46 -14.20 -4.14
CA GLY A 123 -11.00 -14.70 -2.85
C GLY A 123 -12.05 -14.58 -1.75
N LEU A 124 -12.80 -13.47 -1.69
CA LEU A 124 -13.93 -13.32 -0.75
C LEU A 124 -15.04 -14.33 -1.05
N ALA A 125 -15.35 -14.56 -2.31
CA ALA A 125 -16.32 -15.60 -2.70
C ALA A 125 -15.83 -17.00 -2.30
N TRP A 126 -14.54 -17.31 -2.49
CA TRP A 126 -13.95 -18.58 -2.10
C TRP A 126 -14.00 -18.80 -0.59
N ILE A 127 -13.64 -17.79 0.22
CA ILE A 127 -13.59 -17.97 1.68
C ILE A 127 -14.99 -18.18 2.26
N ASP A 128 -16.01 -17.52 1.73
CA ASP A 128 -17.40 -17.74 2.11
C ASP A 128 -17.88 -19.14 1.69
N ALA A 129 -17.55 -19.60 0.48
CA ALA A 129 -17.90 -20.94 0.01
C ALA A 129 -17.22 -22.04 0.87
N GLU A 130 -15.95 -21.88 1.20
CA GLU A 130 -15.22 -22.81 2.07
C GLU A 130 -15.76 -22.80 3.51
N SER A 131 -16.18 -21.63 4.01
CA SER A 131 -16.84 -21.48 5.30
C SER A 131 -18.18 -22.19 5.35
N GLN A 132 -18.99 -22.04 4.34
CA GLN A 132 -20.27 -22.76 4.19
C GLN A 132 -20.04 -24.27 4.14
N LYS A 133 -19.07 -24.73 3.36
CA LYS A 133 -18.72 -26.14 3.22
C LYS A 133 -18.28 -26.78 4.54
N ARG A 134 -17.48 -26.08 5.34
CA ARG A 134 -16.91 -26.62 6.60
C ARG A 134 -17.84 -26.45 7.78
N PHE A 135 -18.55 -25.33 7.86
CA PHE A 135 -19.22 -24.90 9.09
C PHE A 135 -20.68 -24.48 8.90
N GLY A 136 -21.20 -24.46 7.67
CA GLY A 136 -22.62 -24.13 7.38
C GLY A 136 -22.98 -22.63 7.52
N ASN A 137 -21.98 -21.75 7.64
CA ASN A 137 -22.19 -20.31 7.79
C ASN A 137 -21.18 -19.53 6.91
N ASN A 138 -21.48 -18.24 6.63
CA ASN A 138 -20.53 -17.37 5.94
C ASN A 138 -19.34 -17.04 6.86
N PHE A 139 -18.20 -16.70 6.28
CA PHE A 139 -16.97 -16.43 7.04
C PHE A 139 -17.18 -15.37 8.14
N ALA A 140 -17.92 -14.31 7.84
CA ALA A 140 -18.19 -13.25 8.81
C ALA A 140 -18.89 -13.75 10.08
N ASP A 141 -19.73 -14.77 9.95
CA ASP A 141 -20.58 -15.29 11.02
C ASP A 141 -19.91 -16.43 11.82
N LEU A 142 -18.71 -16.86 11.42
CA LEU A 142 -17.93 -17.89 12.12
C LEU A 142 -17.33 -17.36 13.43
N VAL A 143 -17.16 -18.27 14.40
CA VAL A 143 -16.34 -17.96 15.58
C VAL A 143 -14.85 -17.93 15.23
N LEU A 144 -14.04 -17.22 16.02
CA LEU A 144 -12.62 -16.99 15.73
C LEU A 144 -11.84 -18.28 15.44
N LYS A 145 -12.08 -19.35 16.21
CA LYS A 145 -11.44 -20.66 16.00
C LYS A 145 -11.70 -21.21 14.60
N GLN A 146 -12.92 -21.07 14.09
CA GLN A 146 -13.29 -21.55 12.76
C GLN A 146 -12.67 -20.66 11.66
N LYS A 147 -12.65 -19.33 11.85
CA LYS A 147 -11.96 -18.38 10.96
C LYS A 147 -10.48 -18.72 10.85
N ASN A 148 -9.81 -18.92 11.98
CA ASN A 148 -8.40 -19.28 12.02
C ASN A 148 -8.14 -20.61 11.31
N ALA A 149 -8.99 -21.64 11.51
CA ALA A 149 -8.82 -22.93 10.83
C ALA A 149 -8.86 -22.85 9.30
N ILE A 150 -9.61 -21.89 8.72
CA ILE A 150 -9.58 -21.63 7.28
C ILE A 150 -8.32 -20.85 6.92
N CYS A 151 -7.99 -19.81 7.69
CA CYS A 151 -6.84 -18.94 7.42
C CYS A 151 -5.52 -19.71 7.53
N ASP A 152 -5.39 -20.66 8.47
CA ASP A 152 -4.19 -21.48 8.66
C ASP A 152 -3.83 -22.32 7.42
N ASP A 153 -4.84 -22.80 6.67
CA ASP A 153 -4.62 -23.55 5.44
C ASP A 153 -4.07 -22.68 4.29
N ILE A 154 -4.28 -21.37 4.33
CA ILE A 154 -3.96 -20.44 3.24
C ILE A 154 -2.96 -19.34 3.60
N CYS A 155 -2.60 -19.16 4.87
CA CYS A 155 -1.72 -18.06 5.31
C CYS A 155 -0.28 -18.19 4.80
N ALA A 156 0.22 -19.40 4.62
CA ALA A 156 1.57 -19.68 4.17
C ALA A 156 1.59 -20.09 2.69
N PHE A 157 1.62 -19.12 1.77
CA PHE A 157 1.56 -19.37 0.32
C PHE A 157 2.51 -20.48 -0.18
N GLY A 158 3.74 -20.52 0.34
CA GLY A 158 4.73 -21.54 -0.04
C GLY A 158 4.38 -22.95 0.42
N LYS A 159 3.64 -23.09 1.53
CA LYS A 159 3.28 -24.35 2.17
C LYS A 159 1.84 -24.78 1.90
N ALA A 160 1.02 -23.93 1.29
CA ALA A 160 -0.37 -24.24 1.00
C ALA A 160 -0.49 -25.46 0.08
N LYS A 161 -1.47 -26.34 0.36
CA LYS A 161 -1.79 -27.50 -0.47
C LYS A 161 -2.13 -27.07 -1.90
N PRO A 162 -1.93 -27.93 -2.91
CA PRO A 162 -2.21 -27.59 -4.31
C PRO A 162 -3.61 -27.00 -4.53
N GLU A 163 -4.65 -27.58 -3.92
CA GLU A 163 -6.04 -27.12 -4.00
C GLU A 163 -6.27 -25.72 -3.39
N PHE A 164 -5.42 -25.29 -2.45
CA PHE A 164 -5.50 -23.99 -1.78
C PHE A 164 -4.55 -22.94 -2.34
N LYS A 165 -3.76 -23.24 -3.35
CA LYS A 165 -2.77 -22.29 -3.91
C LYS A 165 -3.38 -20.97 -4.36
N LYS A 166 -4.54 -21.01 -5.05
CA LYS A 166 -5.23 -19.80 -5.48
C LYS A 166 -5.71 -18.97 -4.29
N ALA A 167 -6.31 -19.64 -3.29
CA ALA A 167 -6.77 -19.00 -2.07
C ALA A 167 -5.62 -18.41 -1.24
N ALA A 168 -4.49 -19.10 -1.18
CA ALA A 168 -3.28 -18.57 -0.52
C ALA A 168 -2.70 -17.36 -1.24
N GLY A 169 -2.82 -17.29 -2.57
CA GLY A 169 -2.49 -16.10 -3.35
C GLY A 169 -3.37 -14.92 -3.01
N PHE A 170 -4.68 -15.15 -2.91
CA PHE A 170 -5.65 -14.17 -2.43
C PHE A 170 -5.32 -13.70 -1.00
N PHE A 171 -5.14 -14.64 -0.06
CA PHE A 171 -4.87 -14.29 1.34
C PHE A 171 -3.62 -13.42 1.46
N ARG A 172 -2.54 -13.74 0.73
CA ARG A 172 -1.32 -12.92 0.71
C ARG A 172 -1.62 -11.50 0.26
N LYS A 173 -2.34 -11.31 -0.87
CA LYS A 173 -2.72 -10.00 -1.37
C LYS A 173 -3.59 -9.25 -0.36
N PHE A 174 -4.61 -9.91 0.18
CA PHE A 174 -5.53 -9.29 1.13
C PHE A 174 -4.83 -8.89 2.42
N ARG A 175 -3.94 -9.75 2.95
CA ARG A 175 -3.10 -9.44 4.11
C ARG A 175 -2.21 -8.22 3.84
N ASP A 176 -1.57 -8.16 2.69
CA ASP A 176 -0.67 -7.06 2.32
C ASP A 176 -1.45 -5.74 2.22
N LEU A 177 -2.68 -5.75 1.67
CA LEU A 177 -3.57 -4.59 1.67
C LEU A 177 -4.05 -4.24 3.09
N THR A 178 -4.39 -5.23 3.91
CA THR A 178 -4.79 -5.00 5.31
C THR A 178 -3.67 -4.35 6.11
N ALA A 179 -2.45 -4.86 6.00
CA ALA A 179 -1.29 -4.29 6.67
C ALA A 179 -0.96 -2.89 6.14
N GLY A 180 -0.99 -2.68 4.83
CA GLY A 180 -0.78 -1.37 4.21
C GLY A 180 -1.80 -0.34 4.68
N GLY A 181 -3.09 -0.70 4.69
CA GLY A 181 -4.14 0.17 5.20
C GLY A 181 -4.00 0.47 6.70
N PHE A 182 -3.74 -0.55 7.53
CA PHE A 182 -3.64 -0.39 8.98
C PHE A 182 -2.44 0.48 9.38
N TYR A 183 -1.23 0.13 8.92
CA TYR A 183 0.00 0.82 9.32
C TYR A 183 0.19 2.19 8.65
N SER A 184 -0.70 2.61 7.76
CA SER A 184 -0.78 3.99 7.29
C SER A 184 -1.74 4.87 8.12
N THR A 185 -2.44 4.30 9.09
CA THR A 185 -3.28 5.07 10.04
C THR A 185 -2.45 5.59 11.21
N PRO A 186 -2.92 6.65 11.92
CA PRO A 186 -2.27 7.12 13.15
C PRO A 186 -2.12 6.02 14.22
N GLU A 187 -3.14 5.17 14.36
CA GLU A 187 -3.15 4.05 15.31
C GLU A 187 -2.09 3.00 14.94
N GLY A 188 -2.04 2.61 13.68
CA GLY A 188 -1.04 1.65 13.19
C GLY A 188 0.38 2.19 13.25
N MET A 189 0.59 3.48 12.94
CA MET A 189 1.90 4.13 13.10
C MET A 189 2.34 4.13 14.57
N LYS A 190 1.41 4.41 15.49
CA LYS A 190 1.69 4.37 16.93
C LYS A 190 2.03 2.94 17.40
N ASP A 191 1.33 1.94 16.89
CA ASP A 191 1.53 0.54 17.23
C ASP A 191 2.98 0.06 16.94
N ILE A 192 3.51 0.40 15.77
CA ILE A 192 4.89 0.09 15.39
C ILE A 192 5.93 1.09 15.91
N GLY A 193 5.51 2.11 16.68
CA GLY A 193 6.42 3.16 17.18
C GLY A 193 7.02 4.04 16.08
N TYR A 194 6.33 4.20 14.95
CA TYR A 194 6.79 5.06 13.87
C TYR A 194 6.71 6.54 14.26
N VAL A 195 7.84 7.22 14.27
CA VAL A 195 7.97 8.64 14.65
C VAL A 195 8.18 9.57 13.46
N GLY A 196 8.14 9.05 12.24
CA GLY A 196 8.43 9.81 11.02
C GLY A 196 9.93 10.03 10.77
N ASN A 197 10.23 10.76 9.71
CA ASN A 197 11.60 11.18 9.39
C ASN A 197 11.88 12.48 10.12
N VAL A 198 12.48 12.38 11.32
CA VAL A 198 12.91 13.54 12.09
C VAL A 198 14.38 13.85 11.74
N PRO A 199 14.72 15.06 11.26
CA PRO A 199 16.11 15.43 11.03
C PRO A 199 16.90 15.36 12.33
N THR A 200 18.01 14.65 12.35
CA THR A 200 18.92 14.60 13.49
C THR A 200 20.26 15.23 13.13
N VAL A 201 20.80 16.05 14.04
CA VAL A 201 22.14 16.66 13.85
C VAL A 201 23.22 15.59 13.97
N ASN A 202 23.02 14.64 14.87
CA ASN A 202 23.94 13.54 15.13
C ASN A 202 23.22 12.21 14.98
N PHE A 203 23.74 11.34 14.13
CA PHE A 203 23.27 9.96 14.03
C PHE A 203 24.05 9.08 15.00
N ALA A 204 23.45 8.72 16.11
CA ALA A 204 24.08 7.91 17.15
C ALA A 204 24.09 6.38 16.84
N GLY A 205 23.51 5.98 15.72
CA GLY A 205 23.31 4.56 15.39
C GLY A 205 22.19 3.87 16.19
N PRO A 206 22.07 2.54 16.11
CA PRO A 206 21.13 1.77 16.89
C PRO A 206 21.41 1.87 18.39
N THR A 207 20.34 1.77 19.20
CA THR A 207 20.52 1.77 20.67
C THR A 207 21.24 0.51 21.14
N PRO A 208 21.93 0.54 22.31
CA PRO A 208 22.58 -0.65 22.88
C PRO A 208 21.60 -1.83 23.06
N GLU A 209 20.35 -1.54 23.44
CA GLU A 209 19.30 -2.56 23.59
C GLU A 209 18.96 -3.22 22.27
N ALA A 210 18.86 -2.44 21.19
CA ALA A 210 18.60 -2.96 19.85
C ALA A 210 19.77 -3.84 19.37
N LEU A 211 21.01 -3.40 19.58
CA LEU A 211 22.20 -4.19 19.23
C LEU A 211 22.24 -5.51 20.00
N LYS A 212 21.96 -5.47 21.31
CA LYS A 212 21.89 -6.66 22.16
C LYS A 212 20.78 -7.62 21.70
N HIS A 213 19.61 -7.09 21.35
CA HIS A 213 18.49 -7.89 20.83
C HIS A 213 18.85 -8.63 19.54
N LEU A 214 19.66 -8.01 18.68
CA LEU A 214 20.14 -8.58 17.41
C LEU A 214 21.41 -9.44 17.57
N GLY A 215 21.96 -9.56 18.78
CA GLY A 215 23.22 -10.29 19.01
C GLY A 215 24.43 -9.60 18.39
N LEU A 216 24.39 -8.27 18.22
CA LEU A 216 25.45 -7.45 17.63
C LEU A 216 26.22 -6.61 18.68
N ALA A 217 25.94 -6.78 19.95
CA ALA A 217 26.60 -6.14 21.09
C ALA A 217 27.11 -7.19 22.07
#